data_a273ec97eb1d6e5925ab5058ef970479
#
_entry.id   a273ec97eb1d6e5925ab5058ef970479
#
_cell.length_a   1.000
_cell.length_b   1.000
_cell.length_c   1.000
_cell.angle_alpha   90.00
_cell.angle_beta   90.00
_cell.angle_gamma   90.00
#
_symmetry.space_group_name_H-M   'P 1'
#
loop_
_entity.id
_entity.type
_entity.pdbx_description
1 polymer ?
#
loop_
_entity_poly.entity_id
_entity_poly.type
_entity_poly.pdbx_seq_one_letter_code
_entity_poly.pdbx_strand_id
1 'polypeptide(L)'
;RHGMTVALFAGWQSLSRRLLEGRFDIDLDHGGQSEMSIVLHLRPDLAHLERSVDVPNQRMDHVVRVLGPFDRVVPHGYSGQPSRGTAAEGAAILDAIAAHVGPFLRELAANGWRNGSWMSGIERDPA
;
A
#
# COMPACT_ATOMS: atom_id res chain seq x y z
N ARG A 1 9.78 15.17 26.43
CA ARG A 1 8.63 14.36 25.96
C ARG A 1 7.59 15.35 25.40
N HIS A 2 7.26 15.24 24.11
CA HIS A 2 6.41 16.22 23.42
C HIS A 2 4.93 15.86 23.42
N GLY A 3 4.50 14.77 24.10
CA GLY A 3 3.07 14.38 24.22
C GLY A 3 2.36 14.13 22.90
N MET A 4 3.09 13.80 21.81
CA MET A 4 2.48 13.51 20.51
C MET A 4 1.91 12.09 20.48
N THR A 5 0.70 11.95 19.92
CA THR A 5 0.14 10.68 19.49
C THR A 5 0.41 10.52 17.99
N VAL A 6 0.93 9.36 17.59
CA VAL A 6 1.25 9.06 16.19
C VAL A 6 0.45 7.83 15.77
N ALA A 7 -0.29 7.94 14.68
CA ALA A 7 -0.90 6.80 14.01
C ALA A 7 -0.08 6.47 12.75
N LEU A 8 0.38 5.22 12.64
CA LEU A 8 1.13 4.73 11.49
C LEU A 8 0.25 3.78 10.67
N PHE A 9 0.03 4.13 9.41
CA PHE A 9 -0.62 3.25 8.44
C PHE A 9 0.42 2.77 7.41
N ALA A 10 0.92 1.55 7.59
CA ALA A 10 2.01 0.99 6.79
C ALA A 10 1.58 -0.16 5.85
N GLY A 11 0.32 -0.59 5.90
CA GLY A 11 -0.17 -1.79 5.19
C GLY A 11 -1.12 -1.49 4.04
N TRP A 12 -0.97 -0.39 3.32
CA TRP A 12 -1.93 0.04 2.30
C TRP A 12 -2.07 -0.95 1.14
N GLN A 13 -1.00 -1.58 0.68
CA GLN A 13 -1.05 -2.57 -0.40
C GLN A 13 -1.80 -3.84 0.06
N SER A 14 -1.48 -4.36 1.23
CA SER A 14 -2.15 -5.53 1.80
C SER A 14 -3.63 -5.27 2.05
N LEU A 15 -3.97 -4.08 2.54
CA LEU A 15 -5.37 -3.65 2.71
C LEU A 15 -6.09 -3.59 1.36
N SER A 16 -5.49 -2.95 0.36
CA SER A 16 -6.07 -2.81 -0.98
C SER A 16 -6.27 -4.16 -1.63
N ARG A 17 -5.30 -5.07 -1.53
CA ARG A 17 -5.40 -6.43 -2.04
C ARG A 17 -6.60 -7.16 -1.44
N ARG A 18 -6.79 -7.09 -0.12
CA ARG A 18 -7.92 -7.72 0.57
C ARG A 18 -9.26 -7.11 0.17
N LEU A 19 -9.36 -5.77 0.11
CA LEU A 19 -10.62 -5.08 -0.17
C LEU A 19 -11.05 -5.15 -1.64
N LEU A 20 -10.11 -5.36 -2.54
CA LEU A 20 -10.33 -5.40 -3.99
C LEU A 20 -10.18 -6.80 -4.57
N GLU A 21 -10.11 -7.83 -3.71
CA GLU A 21 -10.04 -9.23 -4.12
C GLU A 21 -11.18 -9.59 -5.07
N GLY A 22 -10.86 -10.31 -6.14
CA GLY A 22 -11.82 -10.67 -7.20
C GLY A 22 -12.14 -9.53 -8.18
N ARG A 23 -11.73 -8.29 -7.90
CA ARG A 23 -11.88 -7.16 -8.81
C ARG A 23 -10.57 -6.78 -9.49
N PHE A 24 -9.49 -6.78 -8.73
CA PHE A 24 -8.14 -6.49 -9.20
C PHE A 24 -7.15 -7.50 -8.60
N ASP A 25 -6.18 -7.93 -9.40
CA ASP A 25 -5.06 -8.75 -8.96
C ASP A 25 -3.92 -7.83 -8.51
N ILE A 26 -4.03 -7.30 -7.29
CA ILE A 26 -3.07 -6.35 -6.73
C ILE A 26 -1.84 -7.10 -6.24
N ASP A 27 -0.71 -6.79 -6.84
CA ASP A 27 0.58 -7.32 -6.43
C ASP A 27 1.17 -6.55 -5.22
N LEU A 28 1.87 -7.27 -4.35
CA LEU A 28 2.62 -6.68 -3.23
C LEU A 28 4.05 -6.44 -3.72
N ASP A 29 4.22 -5.39 -4.47
CA ASP A 29 5.46 -5.01 -5.14
C ASP A 29 6.07 -3.71 -4.55
N HIS A 30 7.10 -3.21 -5.17
CA HIS A 30 7.73 -1.94 -4.83
C HIS A 30 7.99 -1.14 -6.11
N GLY A 31 7.25 -0.06 -6.29
CA GLY A 31 7.30 0.73 -7.54
C GLY A 31 6.74 -0.01 -8.76
N GLY A 32 5.92 -1.03 -8.55
CA GLY A 32 5.33 -1.85 -9.61
C GLY A 32 3.90 -1.48 -9.97
N GLN A 33 3.03 -2.49 -10.15
CA GLN A 33 1.68 -2.34 -10.68
C GLN A 33 0.82 -1.37 -9.87
N SER A 34 0.71 -1.58 -8.56
CA SER A 34 -0.21 -0.82 -7.71
C SER A 34 0.18 0.65 -7.57
N GLU A 35 1.46 0.93 -7.41
CA GLU A 35 1.97 2.30 -7.32
C GLU A 35 1.88 3.02 -8.66
N MET A 36 2.21 2.34 -9.77
CA MET A 36 2.01 2.89 -11.12
C MET A 36 0.53 3.19 -11.40
N SER A 37 -0.38 2.33 -10.95
CA SER A 37 -1.82 2.55 -11.08
C SER A 37 -2.28 3.83 -10.38
N ILE A 38 -1.76 4.09 -9.19
CA ILE A 38 -2.05 5.34 -8.45
C ILE A 38 -1.50 6.55 -9.22
N VAL A 39 -0.29 6.48 -9.75
CA VAL A 39 0.29 7.57 -10.55
C VAL A 39 -0.53 7.81 -11.82
N LEU A 40 -0.92 6.75 -12.54
CA LEU A 40 -1.77 6.85 -13.74
C LEU A 40 -3.12 7.50 -13.45
N HIS A 41 -3.68 7.28 -12.27
CA HIS A 41 -4.94 7.90 -11.88
C HIS A 41 -4.77 9.37 -11.50
N LEU A 42 -3.77 9.69 -10.66
CA LEU A 42 -3.61 11.04 -10.11
C LEU A 42 -2.87 11.99 -11.02
N ARG A 43 -1.84 11.50 -11.71
CA ARG A 43 -0.92 12.28 -12.52
C ARG A 43 -0.46 11.48 -13.75
N PRO A 44 -1.37 11.22 -14.71
CA PRO A 44 -1.03 10.48 -15.92
C PRO A 44 0.08 11.17 -16.75
N ASP A 45 0.21 12.48 -16.62
CA ASP A 45 1.28 13.27 -17.24
C ASP A 45 2.69 12.93 -16.72
N LEU A 46 2.80 12.30 -15.54
CA LEU A 46 4.07 11.85 -14.96
C LEU A 46 4.33 10.35 -15.14
N ALA A 47 3.35 9.61 -15.66
CA ALA A 47 3.47 8.17 -15.87
C ALA A 47 4.13 7.89 -17.24
N HIS A 48 5.34 7.35 -17.21
CA HIS A 48 6.13 7.02 -18.40
C HIS A 48 6.24 5.50 -18.57
N LEU A 49 5.11 4.84 -18.84
CA LEU A 49 5.06 3.38 -19.01
C LEU A 49 5.99 2.88 -20.11
N GLU A 50 6.21 3.69 -21.15
CA GLU A 50 7.11 3.38 -22.26
C GLU A 50 8.59 3.25 -21.82
N ARG A 51 8.92 3.72 -20.61
CA ARG A 51 10.26 3.62 -20.03
C ARG A 51 10.36 2.53 -18.96
N SER A 52 9.23 1.94 -18.60
CA SER A 52 9.21 0.91 -17.56
C SER A 52 9.61 -0.45 -18.11
N VAL A 53 10.21 -1.26 -17.26
CA VAL A 53 10.54 -2.66 -17.53
C VAL A 53 9.94 -3.50 -16.41
N ASP A 54 9.22 -4.56 -16.76
CA ASP A 54 8.71 -5.48 -15.76
C ASP A 54 9.86 -6.26 -15.13
N VAL A 55 9.96 -6.20 -13.81
CA VAL A 55 10.96 -6.91 -13.01
C VAL A 55 10.24 -7.94 -12.16
N PRO A 56 10.53 -9.24 -12.32
CA PRO A 56 9.87 -10.27 -11.54
C PRO A 56 9.94 -9.96 -10.05
N ASN A 57 8.80 -10.05 -9.38
CA ASN A 57 8.73 -9.85 -7.95
C ASN A 57 9.53 -10.98 -7.28
N GLN A 58 10.63 -10.63 -6.62
CA GLN A 58 11.39 -11.63 -5.87
C GLN A 58 10.54 -11.98 -4.65
N ARG A 59 10.11 -13.24 -4.57
CA ARG A 59 9.42 -13.77 -3.38
C ARG A 59 10.37 -13.65 -2.20
N MET A 60 10.19 -12.59 -1.43
CA MET A 60 10.78 -12.51 -0.11
C MET A 60 9.94 -13.40 0.81
N ASP A 61 10.57 -14.42 1.39
CA ASP A 61 9.93 -15.21 2.44
C ASP A 61 9.55 -14.26 3.59
N HIS A 62 8.26 -14.21 3.91
CA HIS A 62 7.77 -13.32 4.96
C HIS A 62 8.20 -13.75 6.37
N VAL A 63 8.67 -14.99 6.53
CA VAL A 63 9.07 -15.58 7.81
C VAL A 63 10.54 -15.31 8.12
N VAL A 64 11.39 -15.29 7.10
CA VAL A 64 12.84 -15.04 7.26
C VAL A 64 13.22 -13.79 6.47
N ARG A 65 13.69 -12.75 7.17
CA ARG A 65 14.21 -11.54 6.53
C ARG A 65 15.73 -11.59 6.51
N VAL A 66 16.30 -11.64 5.32
CA VAL A 66 17.73 -11.46 5.12
C VAL A 66 17.98 -9.98 4.86
N LEU A 67 18.64 -9.31 5.81
CA LEU A 67 19.04 -7.92 5.64
C LEU A 67 20.37 -7.91 4.87
N GLY A 68 20.33 -7.42 3.66
CA GLY A 68 21.48 -7.24 2.78
C GLY A 68 21.46 -5.88 2.08
N PRO A 69 22.47 -5.54 1.29
CA PRO A 69 22.44 -4.35 0.45
C PRO A 69 21.22 -4.39 -0.48
N PHE A 70 20.39 -3.34 -0.38
CA PHE A 70 19.10 -3.26 -1.08
C PHE A 70 19.26 -3.32 -2.61
N ASP A 71 20.33 -2.76 -3.14
CA ASP A 71 20.70 -2.78 -4.55
C ASP A 71 20.90 -4.20 -5.11
N ARG A 72 21.25 -5.16 -4.27
CA ARG A 72 21.38 -6.57 -4.67
C ARG A 72 20.03 -7.29 -4.73
N VAL A 73 19.06 -6.83 -3.94
CA VAL A 73 17.71 -7.42 -3.87
C VAL A 73 16.80 -6.77 -4.91
N VAL A 74 16.96 -5.47 -5.12
CA VAL A 74 16.16 -4.67 -6.05
C VAL A 74 17.08 -3.84 -6.94
N PRO A 75 17.79 -4.46 -7.89
CA PRO A 75 18.86 -3.82 -8.67
C PRO A 75 18.36 -2.66 -9.55
N HIS A 76 17.08 -2.63 -9.88
CA HIS A 76 16.46 -1.54 -10.64
C HIS A 76 15.82 -0.46 -9.76
N GLY A 77 15.91 -0.58 -8.43
CA GLY A 77 15.26 0.32 -7.48
C GLY A 77 13.75 0.07 -7.32
N TYR A 78 13.19 -0.87 -8.07
CA TYR A 78 11.79 -1.30 -7.99
C TYR A 78 11.65 -2.79 -8.35
N SER A 79 10.48 -3.38 -8.05
CA SER A 79 10.12 -4.76 -8.40
C SER A 79 8.65 -4.82 -8.81
N GLY A 80 8.26 -5.87 -9.53
CA GLY A 80 6.89 -6.05 -9.99
C GLY A 80 6.69 -5.69 -11.46
N GLN A 81 5.44 -5.46 -11.84
CA GLN A 81 5.01 -5.29 -13.22
C GLN A 81 4.30 -3.96 -13.43
N PRO A 82 5.02 -2.83 -13.53
CA PRO A 82 4.40 -1.52 -13.75
C PRO A 82 3.58 -1.46 -15.04
N SER A 83 3.90 -2.28 -16.05
CA SER A 83 3.14 -2.36 -17.32
C SER A 83 1.68 -2.80 -17.12
N ARG A 84 1.36 -3.49 -16.02
CA ARG A 84 0.01 -3.92 -15.67
C ARG A 84 -0.83 -2.83 -14.99
N GLY A 85 -0.21 -1.73 -14.58
CA GLY A 85 -0.89 -0.63 -13.91
C GLY A 85 -1.99 0.00 -14.77
N THR A 86 -3.10 0.36 -14.14
CA THR A 86 -4.21 1.05 -14.78
C THR A 86 -4.77 2.18 -13.90
N ALA A 87 -5.23 3.26 -14.52
CA ALA A 87 -5.87 4.36 -13.78
C ALA A 87 -7.12 3.90 -13.01
N ALA A 88 -7.87 2.92 -13.53
CA ALA A 88 -9.05 2.38 -12.88
C ALA A 88 -8.68 1.62 -11.59
N GLU A 89 -7.61 0.85 -11.60
CA GLU A 89 -7.08 0.19 -10.41
C GLU A 89 -6.60 1.22 -9.39
N GLY A 90 -5.85 2.26 -9.84
CA GLY A 90 -5.39 3.33 -8.97
C GLY A 90 -6.52 4.06 -8.26
N ALA A 91 -7.61 4.38 -8.99
CA ALA A 91 -8.82 4.96 -8.41
C ALA A 91 -9.40 4.04 -7.33
N ALA A 92 -9.59 2.75 -7.66
CA ALA A 92 -10.16 1.78 -6.73
C ALA A 92 -9.31 1.60 -5.46
N ILE A 93 -7.99 1.59 -5.58
CA ILE A 93 -7.07 1.53 -4.45
C ILE A 93 -7.27 2.73 -3.53
N LEU A 94 -7.27 3.93 -4.07
CA LEU A 94 -7.41 5.16 -3.27
C LEU A 94 -8.77 5.25 -2.60
N ASP A 95 -9.85 4.90 -3.31
CA ASP A 95 -11.21 4.86 -2.77
C ASP A 95 -11.32 3.85 -1.62
N ALA A 96 -10.77 2.65 -1.78
CA ALA A 96 -10.77 1.62 -0.75
C ALA A 96 -10.00 2.07 0.50
N ILE A 97 -8.82 2.66 0.33
CA ILE A 97 -8.03 3.21 1.44
C ILE A 97 -8.80 4.33 2.14
N ALA A 98 -9.35 5.28 1.40
CA ALA A 98 -10.09 6.42 1.97
C ALA A 98 -11.33 5.96 2.74
N ALA A 99 -12.07 5.00 2.19
CA ALA A 99 -13.26 4.42 2.83
C ALA A 99 -12.93 3.66 4.12
N HIS A 100 -11.76 3.03 4.20
CA HIS A 100 -11.33 2.29 5.39
C HIS A 100 -10.67 3.17 6.44
N VAL A 101 -9.73 4.03 6.03
CA VAL A 101 -8.93 4.86 6.94
C VAL A 101 -9.70 6.08 7.41
N GLY A 102 -10.58 6.65 6.58
CA GLY A 102 -11.35 7.84 6.90
C GLY A 102 -12.22 7.70 8.17
N PRO A 103 -13.04 6.66 8.33
CA PRO A 103 -13.79 6.42 9.56
C PRO A 103 -12.89 6.30 10.79
N PHE A 104 -11.80 5.56 10.68
CA PHE A 104 -10.81 5.40 11.74
C PHE A 104 -10.23 6.75 12.21
N LEU A 105 -9.84 7.61 11.27
CA LEU A 105 -9.30 8.93 11.63
C LEU A 105 -10.35 9.83 12.28
N ARG A 106 -11.61 9.76 11.83
CA ARG A 106 -12.72 10.51 12.47
C ARG A 106 -12.96 10.05 13.90
N GLU A 107 -12.97 8.75 14.14
CA GLU A 107 -13.12 8.17 15.47
C GLU A 107 -11.95 8.58 16.37
N LEU A 108 -10.73 8.48 15.89
CA LEU A 108 -9.54 8.89 16.62
C LEU A 108 -9.59 10.38 17.01
N ALA A 109 -10.01 11.23 16.08
CA ALA A 109 -10.19 12.66 16.34
C ALA A 109 -11.30 12.92 17.37
N ALA A 110 -12.46 12.25 17.25
CA ALA A 110 -13.57 12.38 18.19
C ALA A 110 -13.19 11.97 19.62
N ASN A 111 -12.28 11.00 19.76
CA ASN A 111 -11.74 10.53 21.03
C ASN A 111 -10.53 11.36 21.54
N GLY A 112 -10.24 12.51 20.93
CA GLY A 112 -9.18 13.41 21.34
C GLY A 112 -7.78 12.84 21.19
N TRP A 113 -7.56 11.95 20.22
CA TRP A 113 -6.28 11.30 19.94
C TRP A 113 -5.71 10.54 21.13
N ARG A 114 -6.58 10.01 21.99
CA ARG A 114 -6.15 9.27 23.19
C ARG A 114 -5.74 7.85 22.85
N ASN A 115 -4.61 7.44 23.40
CA ASN A 115 -4.08 6.09 23.24
C ASN A 115 -5.05 5.05 23.81
N GLY A 116 -5.40 4.04 23.01
CA GLY A 116 -6.26 2.92 23.44
C GLY A 116 -7.77 3.08 23.18
N SER A 117 -8.28 4.27 22.85
CA SER A 117 -9.72 4.47 22.58
C SER A 117 -10.19 3.85 21.25
N TRP A 118 -9.29 3.56 20.34
CA TRP A 118 -9.53 3.04 18.99
C TRP A 118 -9.30 1.52 18.85
N MET A 119 -8.79 0.87 19.90
CA MET A 119 -8.48 -0.56 19.84
C MET A 119 -9.70 -1.48 19.92
N SER A 120 -10.88 -0.94 20.22
CA SER A 120 -12.12 -1.72 20.35
C SER A 120 -12.81 -2.07 19.03
N GLY A 121 -12.42 -1.47 17.91
CA GLY A 121 -13.05 -1.66 16.60
C GLY A 121 -12.19 -2.33 15.54
N ILE A 122 -10.94 -2.68 15.84
CA ILE A 122 -10.13 -3.46 14.91
C ILE A 122 -10.46 -4.92 15.15
N GLU A 123 -11.24 -5.51 14.25
CA GLU A 123 -11.28 -6.96 14.13
C GLU A 123 -9.83 -7.46 14.03
N ARG A 124 -9.39 -8.17 15.05
CA ARG A 124 -8.13 -8.89 14.98
C ARG A 124 -8.31 -9.90 13.87
N ASP A 125 -7.49 -9.76 12.84
CA ASP A 125 -7.39 -10.77 11.79
C ASP A 125 -7.22 -12.12 12.50
N PRO A 126 -8.12 -13.08 12.34
CA PRO A 126 -7.89 -14.41 12.92
C PRO A 126 -6.67 -14.97 12.21
N ALA A 127 -5.60 -15.22 12.98
CA ALA A 127 -4.35 -15.80 12.53
C ALA A 127 -4.55 -17.15 11.85
#